data_dcd025bbd346142053908a7a135face1
#
_entry.id   dcd025bbd346142053908a7a135face1
#
_cell.length_a   1.000
_cell.length_b   1.000
_cell.length_c   1.000
_cell.angle_alpha   90.00
_cell.angle_beta   90.00
_cell.angle_gamma   90.00
#
_symmetry.space_group_name_H-M   'P 1'
#
loop_
_entity.id
_entity.type
_entity.pdbx_description
1 polymer ?
#
loop_
_entity_poly.entity_id
_entity_poly.type
_entity_poly.pdbx_seq_one_letter_code
_entity_poly.pdbx_strand_id
1 'polypeptide(L)'
;MKFSTLKTVLIGFIFLPALFSCSTVPKDIPEELTAQELIQKGQSEFENGRYVASLAYYNAVTERYAEYPALYLEASYEIGHLYMKQKKYDKAKVVFQEILDIYANSQPGTLPGSYNKLSQVEMQKLQDKN
;
A
#
# COMPACT_ATOMS: atom_id res chain seq x y z
N MET A 1 -7.02 69.31 -18.08
CA MET A 1 -6.13 68.17 -18.34
C MET A 1 -6.25 67.18 -17.19
N LYS A 2 -6.92 66.07 -17.43
CA LYS A 2 -7.12 65.02 -16.40
C LYS A 2 -6.21 63.86 -16.74
N PHE A 3 -5.17 63.69 -15.95
CA PHE A 3 -4.32 62.50 -16.05
C PHE A 3 -5.01 61.31 -15.40
N SER A 4 -5.44 60.34 -16.21
CA SER A 4 -5.98 59.06 -15.76
C SER A 4 -4.80 58.19 -15.37
N THR A 5 -4.67 57.92 -14.08
CA THR A 5 -3.72 56.94 -13.55
C THR A 5 -4.20 55.52 -13.81
N LEU A 6 -3.61 54.87 -14.79
CA LEU A 6 -3.82 53.48 -15.11
C LEU A 6 -3.16 52.61 -14.00
N LYS A 7 -3.98 52.04 -13.11
CA LYS A 7 -3.48 51.09 -12.11
C LYS A 7 -3.24 49.75 -12.79
N THR A 8 -1.99 49.45 -13.04
CA THR A 8 -1.55 48.15 -13.50
C THR A 8 -1.68 47.17 -12.35
N VAL A 9 -2.69 46.32 -12.39
CA VAL A 9 -2.84 45.18 -11.47
C VAL A 9 -1.92 44.07 -11.97
N LEU A 10 -0.77 43.93 -11.28
CA LEU A 10 0.18 42.83 -11.50
C LEU A 10 -0.41 41.57 -10.87
N ILE A 11 -1.09 40.74 -11.67
CA ILE A 11 -1.55 39.42 -11.23
C ILE A 11 -0.31 38.53 -11.17
N GLY A 12 0.22 38.37 -9.97
CA GLY A 12 1.31 37.42 -9.70
C GLY A 12 0.79 35.98 -9.92
N PHE A 13 1.21 35.38 -11.02
CA PHE A 13 0.98 33.97 -11.32
C PHE A 13 1.86 33.15 -10.37
N ILE A 14 1.31 32.72 -9.23
CA ILE A 14 2.00 31.80 -8.32
C ILE A 14 2.06 30.44 -9.02
N PHE A 15 3.21 30.19 -9.64
CA PHE A 15 3.56 28.89 -10.20
C PHE A 15 3.85 27.95 -9.03
N LEU A 16 2.84 27.21 -8.59
CA LEU A 16 2.98 26.14 -7.61
C LEU A 16 3.72 24.99 -8.31
N PRO A 17 4.98 24.68 -7.94
CA PRO A 17 5.62 23.51 -8.48
C PRO A 17 4.83 22.28 -7.98
N ALA A 18 4.17 21.59 -8.89
CA ALA A 18 3.65 20.26 -8.63
C ALA A 18 4.85 19.38 -8.29
N LEU A 19 5.03 19.08 -7.02
CA LEU A 19 5.99 18.10 -6.55
C LEU A 19 5.50 16.74 -7.08
N PHE A 20 5.96 16.38 -8.27
CA PHE A 20 5.89 15.02 -8.73
C PHE A 20 6.76 14.19 -7.77
N SER A 21 6.13 13.64 -6.73
CA SER A 21 6.72 12.60 -5.93
C SER A 21 6.96 11.41 -6.87
N CYS A 22 8.14 11.37 -7.47
CA CYS A 22 8.60 10.18 -8.19
C CYS A 22 8.67 9.04 -7.19
N SER A 23 7.65 8.21 -7.19
CA SER A 23 7.62 6.96 -6.43
C SER A 23 8.58 5.99 -7.13
N THR A 24 9.85 6.07 -6.76
CA THR A 24 10.89 5.19 -7.31
C THR A 24 10.80 3.84 -6.60
N VAL A 25 10.77 2.76 -7.37
CA VAL A 25 10.99 1.40 -6.84
C VAL A 25 12.39 1.37 -6.25
N PRO A 26 12.59 0.86 -5.02
CA PRO A 26 13.94 0.62 -4.50
C PRO A 26 14.69 -0.28 -5.49
N LYS A 27 15.84 0.17 -5.98
CA LYS A 27 16.62 -0.59 -6.98
C LYS A 27 17.15 -1.90 -6.41
N ASP A 28 17.54 -1.85 -5.14
CA ASP A 28 18.09 -3.00 -4.43
C ASP A 28 17.52 -3.01 -3.01
N ILE A 29 16.78 -4.06 -2.69
CA ILE A 29 16.35 -4.34 -1.31
C ILE A 29 17.37 -5.28 -0.71
N PRO A 30 18.18 -4.85 0.29
CA PRO A 30 19.23 -5.65 0.88
C PRO A 30 18.74 -7.02 1.34
N GLU A 31 19.51 -8.08 1.04
CA GLU A 31 19.11 -9.44 1.40
C GLU A 31 19.20 -9.73 2.89
N GLU A 32 20.06 -8.99 3.61
CA GLU A 32 20.24 -9.10 5.05
C GLU A 32 19.08 -8.57 5.88
N LEU A 33 18.12 -7.86 5.29
CA LEU A 33 16.97 -7.36 6.01
C LEU A 33 16.04 -8.50 6.47
N THR A 34 15.73 -8.47 7.75
CA THR A 34 14.74 -9.37 8.34
C THR A 34 13.33 -9.07 7.83
N ALA A 35 12.43 -10.04 7.95
CA ALA A 35 11.01 -9.83 7.60
C ALA A 35 10.41 -8.63 8.32
N GLN A 36 10.73 -8.46 9.61
CA GLN A 36 10.21 -7.34 10.41
C GLN A 36 10.71 -5.98 9.91
N GLU A 37 11.98 -5.89 9.53
CA GLU A 37 12.55 -4.67 8.95
C GLU A 37 11.94 -4.35 7.59
N LEU A 38 11.69 -5.37 6.76
CA LEU A 38 11.01 -5.20 5.48
C LEU A 38 9.57 -4.70 5.66
N ILE A 39 8.81 -5.30 6.59
CA ILE A 39 7.44 -4.87 6.91
C ILE A 39 7.45 -3.43 7.41
N GLN A 40 8.36 -3.07 8.33
CA GLN A 40 8.47 -1.71 8.86
C GLN A 40 8.82 -0.68 7.76
N LYS A 41 9.72 -1.04 6.84
CA LYS A 41 10.03 -0.20 5.68
C LYS A 41 8.81 -0.05 4.76
N GLY A 42 8.10 -1.13 4.49
CA GLY A 42 6.85 -1.11 3.72
C GLY A 42 5.82 -0.17 4.33
N GLN A 43 5.60 -0.24 5.63
CA GLN A 43 4.70 0.65 6.37
C GLN A 43 5.15 2.12 6.29
N SER A 44 6.42 2.39 6.51
CA SER A 44 6.96 3.76 6.40
C SER A 44 6.77 4.34 4.99
N GLU A 45 7.01 3.56 3.95
CA GLU A 45 6.77 3.98 2.58
C GLU A 45 5.28 4.22 2.29
N PHE A 46 4.41 3.37 2.84
CA PHE A 46 2.96 3.53 2.75
C PHE A 46 2.48 4.84 3.39
N GLU A 47 2.92 5.14 4.60
CA GLU A 47 2.57 6.36 5.33
C GLU A 47 3.03 7.63 4.59
N ASN A 48 4.17 7.54 3.90
CA ASN A 48 4.69 8.62 3.06
C ASN A 48 4.04 8.70 1.66
N GLY A 49 3.04 7.85 1.37
CA GLY A 49 2.36 7.81 0.08
C GLY A 49 3.18 7.22 -1.07
N ARG A 50 4.35 6.63 -0.78
CA ARG A 50 5.22 6.00 -1.76
C ARG A 50 4.82 4.53 -1.97
N TYR A 51 3.62 4.32 -2.49
CA TYR A 51 2.98 3.01 -2.60
C TYR A 51 3.75 1.99 -3.43
N VAL A 52 4.49 2.41 -4.44
CA VAL A 52 5.31 1.51 -5.28
C VAL A 52 6.48 0.95 -4.47
N ALA A 53 7.15 1.78 -3.68
CA ALA A 53 8.22 1.35 -2.79
C ALA A 53 7.68 0.46 -1.65
N SER A 54 6.55 0.84 -1.06
CA SER A 54 5.87 0.03 -0.04
C SER A 54 5.56 -1.38 -0.55
N LEU A 55 4.95 -1.48 -1.74
CA LEU A 55 4.65 -2.76 -2.37
C LEU A 55 5.91 -3.60 -2.60
N ALA A 56 7.03 -2.98 -3.00
CA ALA A 56 8.27 -3.70 -3.22
C ALA A 56 8.81 -4.34 -1.92
N TYR A 57 8.72 -3.64 -0.79
CA TYR A 57 9.13 -4.20 0.50
C TYR A 57 8.22 -5.33 0.97
N TYR A 58 6.90 -5.20 0.83
CA TYR A 58 5.98 -6.28 1.19
C TYR A 58 6.13 -7.51 0.29
N ASN A 59 6.35 -7.32 -1.03
CA ASN A 59 6.65 -8.43 -1.93
C ASN A 59 7.95 -9.14 -1.55
N ALA A 60 8.97 -8.41 -1.13
CA ALA A 60 10.20 -9.03 -0.63
C ALA A 60 9.94 -9.93 0.58
N VAL A 61 8.97 -9.60 1.44
CA VAL A 61 8.57 -10.50 2.54
C VAL A 61 7.88 -11.75 2.00
N THR A 62 6.87 -11.60 1.12
CA THR A 62 6.14 -12.75 0.59
C THR A 62 7.02 -13.69 -0.24
N GLU A 63 8.06 -13.17 -0.89
CA GLU A 63 9.01 -13.97 -1.67
C GLU A 63 10.05 -14.67 -0.79
N ARG A 64 10.68 -13.93 0.13
CA ARG A 64 11.79 -14.45 0.96
C ARG A 64 11.32 -15.31 2.12
N TYR A 65 10.12 -15.08 2.61
CA TYR A 65 9.55 -15.71 3.80
C TYR A 65 8.27 -16.50 3.50
N ALA A 66 8.11 -17.00 2.28
CA ALA A 66 6.95 -17.79 1.84
C ALA A 66 6.68 -19.02 2.72
N GLU A 67 7.73 -19.63 3.27
CA GLU A 67 7.63 -20.81 4.15
C GLU A 67 7.19 -20.48 5.59
N TYR A 68 7.07 -19.19 5.92
CA TYR A 68 6.64 -18.72 7.24
C TYR A 68 5.23 -18.13 7.16
N PRO A 69 4.17 -18.94 7.36
CA PRO A 69 2.79 -18.53 7.08
C PRO A 69 2.37 -17.24 7.78
N ALA A 70 2.84 -17.02 9.01
CA ALA A 70 2.51 -15.80 9.76
C ALA A 70 3.03 -14.53 9.07
N LEU A 71 4.29 -14.56 8.60
CA LEU A 71 4.92 -13.43 7.91
C LEU A 71 4.32 -13.23 6.52
N TYR A 72 4.08 -14.32 5.81
CA TYR A 72 3.43 -14.28 4.51
C TYR A 72 2.03 -13.64 4.58
N LEU A 73 1.21 -14.08 5.55
CA LEU A 73 -0.15 -13.57 5.73
C LEU A 73 -0.16 -12.09 6.16
N GLU A 74 0.79 -11.68 7.02
CA GLU A 74 0.96 -10.29 7.42
C GLU A 74 1.26 -9.41 6.19
N ALA A 75 2.29 -9.75 5.43
CA ALA A 75 2.68 -8.99 4.26
C ALA A 75 1.60 -9.00 3.16
N SER A 76 0.94 -10.13 2.93
CA SER A 76 -0.16 -10.23 1.98
C SER A 76 -1.34 -9.35 2.38
N TYR A 77 -1.68 -9.30 3.67
CA TYR A 77 -2.72 -8.41 4.15
C TYR A 77 -2.38 -6.93 3.89
N GLU A 78 -1.14 -6.53 4.17
CA GLU A 78 -0.68 -5.16 3.91
C GLU A 78 -0.70 -4.82 2.40
N ILE A 79 -0.38 -5.77 1.53
CA ILE A 79 -0.51 -5.61 0.06
C ILE A 79 -1.98 -5.39 -0.32
N GLY A 80 -2.89 -6.19 0.21
CA GLY A 80 -4.33 -6.01 -0.01
C GLY A 80 -4.81 -4.63 0.44
N HIS A 81 -4.40 -4.21 1.64
CA HIS A 81 -4.72 -2.89 2.19
C HIS A 81 -4.15 -1.74 1.35
N LEU A 82 -2.93 -1.90 0.83
CA LEU A 82 -2.30 -0.95 -0.09
C LEU A 82 -3.13 -0.80 -1.38
N TYR A 83 -3.61 -1.90 -1.96
CA TYR A 83 -4.50 -1.83 -3.12
C TYR A 83 -5.84 -1.17 -2.82
N MET A 84 -6.41 -1.41 -1.62
CA MET A 84 -7.61 -0.70 -1.15
C MET A 84 -7.37 0.82 -1.12
N LYS A 85 -6.24 1.25 -0.56
CA LYS A 85 -5.85 2.66 -0.49
C LYS A 85 -5.70 3.31 -1.87
N GLN A 86 -5.18 2.55 -2.84
CA GLN A 86 -5.05 2.98 -4.23
C GLN A 86 -6.36 2.86 -5.04
N LYS A 87 -7.46 2.40 -4.44
CA LYS A 87 -8.73 2.12 -5.11
C LYS A 87 -8.61 1.06 -6.23
N LYS A 88 -7.60 0.20 -6.15
CA LYS A 88 -7.39 -0.95 -7.04
C LYS A 88 -8.15 -2.17 -6.50
N TYR A 89 -9.48 -2.05 -6.46
CA TYR A 89 -10.35 -2.97 -5.75
C TYR A 89 -10.28 -4.41 -6.28
N ASP A 90 -10.14 -4.60 -7.59
CA ASP A 90 -9.99 -5.95 -8.16
C ASP A 90 -8.73 -6.65 -7.66
N LYS A 91 -7.61 -5.92 -7.56
CA LYS A 91 -6.36 -6.47 -7.03
C LYS A 91 -6.46 -6.75 -5.53
N ALA A 92 -7.08 -5.86 -4.77
CA ALA A 92 -7.32 -6.07 -3.34
C ALA A 92 -8.16 -7.33 -3.11
N LYS A 93 -9.23 -7.51 -3.91
CA LYS A 93 -10.11 -8.69 -3.82
C LYS A 93 -9.35 -10.00 -4.05
N VAL A 94 -8.48 -10.04 -5.05
CA VAL A 94 -7.66 -11.23 -5.32
C VAL A 94 -6.78 -11.58 -4.12
N VAL A 95 -6.09 -10.59 -3.54
CA VAL A 95 -5.20 -10.81 -2.40
C VAL A 95 -5.97 -11.26 -1.16
N PHE A 96 -7.08 -10.62 -0.82
CA PHE A 96 -7.87 -11.03 0.35
C PHE A 96 -8.52 -12.40 0.16
N GLN A 97 -8.95 -12.74 -1.06
CA GLN A 97 -9.45 -14.07 -1.35
C GLN A 97 -8.37 -15.13 -1.17
N GLU A 98 -7.14 -14.88 -1.65
CA GLU A 98 -6.00 -15.78 -1.45
C GLU A 98 -5.73 -16.03 0.04
N ILE A 99 -5.74 -14.98 0.87
CA ILE A 99 -5.61 -15.13 2.32
C ILE A 99 -6.70 -16.05 2.87
N LEU A 100 -7.97 -15.84 2.50
CA LEU A 100 -9.09 -16.66 2.95
C LEU A 100 -8.97 -18.11 2.49
N ASP A 101 -8.48 -18.35 1.28
CA ASP A 101 -8.27 -19.69 0.73
C ASP A 101 -7.16 -20.44 1.49
N ILE A 102 -6.10 -19.74 1.92
CA ILE A 102 -5.05 -20.30 2.79
C ILE A 102 -5.66 -20.78 4.11
N TYR A 103 -6.52 -19.98 4.74
CA TYR A 103 -7.21 -20.39 5.98
C TYR A 103 -8.16 -21.55 5.76
N ALA A 104 -8.91 -21.56 4.66
CA ALA A 104 -9.86 -22.64 4.35
C ALA A 104 -9.17 -23.99 4.14
N ASN A 105 -7.92 -23.98 3.66
CA ASN A 105 -7.13 -25.18 3.40
C ASN A 105 -6.15 -25.54 4.54
N SER A 106 -6.14 -24.78 5.62
CA SER A 106 -5.25 -25.02 6.77
C SER A 106 -5.99 -25.68 7.92
N GLN A 107 -5.24 -26.39 8.76
CA GLN A 107 -5.81 -26.96 9.98
C GLN A 107 -6.19 -25.84 10.97
N PRO A 108 -7.34 -25.94 11.65
CA PRO A 108 -7.76 -24.95 12.63
C PRO A 108 -6.68 -24.71 13.71
N GLY A 109 -6.41 -23.45 14.01
CA GLY A 109 -5.44 -23.05 15.05
C GLY A 109 -3.97 -23.07 14.66
N THR A 110 -3.62 -23.43 13.42
CA THR A 110 -2.22 -23.45 12.95
C THR A 110 -1.75 -22.07 12.44
N LEU A 111 -2.68 -21.19 12.11
CA LEU A 111 -2.40 -19.85 11.58
C LEU A 111 -2.85 -18.75 12.54
N PRO A 112 -2.22 -17.54 12.51
CA PRO A 112 -2.70 -16.39 13.28
C PRO A 112 -4.14 -16.03 12.91
N GLY A 113 -5.09 -16.07 13.85
CA GLY A 113 -6.53 -15.89 13.56
C GLY A 113 -6.93 -14.49 13.08
N SER A 114 -6.07 -13.47 13.27
CA SER A 114 -6.37 -12.07 12.97
C SER A 114 -6.62 -11.81 11.49
N TYR A 115 -5.76 -12.32 10.60
CA TYR A 115 -5.82 -12.02 9.16
C TYR A 115 -7.01 -12.67 8.45
N ASN A 116 -7.51 -13.79 8.96
CA ASN A 116 -8.77 -14.37 8.48
C ASN A 116 -9.93 -13.37 8.65
N LYS A 117 -10.14 -12.92 9.90
CA LYS A 117 -11.22 -11.99 10.21
C LYS A 117 -11.06 -10.64 9.51
N LEU A 118 -9.84 -10.10 9.48
CA LEU A 118 -9.54 -8.84 8.81
C LEU A 118 -9.84 -8.92 7.31
N SER A 119 -9.40 -10.00 6.64
CA SER A 119 -9.67 -10.20 5.21
C SER A 119 -11.15 -10.37 4.90
N GLN A 120 -11.93 -11.05 5.76
CA GLN A 120 -13.39 -11.12 5.63
C GLN A 120 -14.02 -9.72 5.67
N VAL A 121 -13.61 -8.87 6.61
CA VAL A 121 -14.10 -7.49 6.73
C VAL A 121 -13.76 -6.67 5.48
N GLU A 122 -12.54 -6.78 4.97
CA GLU A 122 -12.15 -6.06 3.75
C GLU A 122 -12.91 -6.56 2.51
N MET A 123 -13.15 -7.87 2.39
CA MET A 123 -13.98 -8.44 1.33
C MET A 123 -15.42 -7.93 1.38
N GLN A 124 -16.00 -7.78 2.56
CA GLN A 124 -17.34 -7.20 2.70
C GLN A 124 -17.37 -5.73 2.26
N LYS A 125 -16.39 -4.93 2.66
CA LYS A 125 -16.26 -3.53 2.21
C LYS A 125 -16.13 -3.42 0.68
N LEU A 126 -15.53 -4.40 0.02
CA LEU A 126 -15.39 -4.45 -1.43
C LEU A 126 -16.71 -4.75 -2.14
N GLN A 127 -17.60 -5.55 -1.52
CA GLN A 127 -18.94 -5.80 -2.05
C GLN A 127 -19.79 -4.52 -2.07
N ASP A 128 -19.63 -3.65 -1.07
CA ASP A 128 -20.36 -2.38 -0.97
C ASP A 128 -19.88 -1.31 -1.97
N LYS A 129 -18.78 -1.57 -2.70
CA LYS A 129 -18.18 -0.63 -3.65
C LYS A 129 -18.45 -0.98 -5.13
N ASN A 130 -19.08 -2.12 -5.38
CA ASN A 130 -19.60 -2.53 -6.67
C ASN A 130 -21.09 -2.22 -6.75
#